data_ea5ac39900f4515f70d6fa630cb048c6
#
_entry.id   ea5ac39900f4515f70d6fa630cb048c6
#
_cell.length_a   1.000
_cell.length_b   1.000
_cell.length_c   1.000
_cell.angle_alpha   90.00
_cell.angle_beta   90.00
_cell.angle_gamma   90.00
#
_symmetry.space_group_name_H-M   'P 1'
#
loop_
_entity.id
_entity.type
_entity.pdbx_description
1 polymer ?
#
loop_
_entity_poly.entity_id
_entity_poly.type
_entity_poly.pdbx_seq_one_letter_code
_entity_poly.pdbx_strand_id
1 'polypeptide(L)'
;MTNQLKYGIIIIEIRKEVNEMKDLNVTINFDMDGTIADLYGVENWLPMLVAHDETPYTIAPPLVRLCTLARMLNKLQREGYKIAVLSWLAKGSNAEYDERVTNAKMEWLAKHLPSVHWDNINIVEYGTPKENFCETPFDILFDDEEKNRENWNGIAFDVDDIMGILKTL
;
A
#
# COMPACT_ATOMS: atom_id res chain seq x y z
N MET A 1 -25.58 -5.04 -11.13
CA MET A 1 -24.25 -5.59 -11.46
C MET A 1 -23.47 -5.63 -10.17
N THR A 2 -23.06 -6.80 -9.70
CA THR A 2 -22.30 -6.93 -8.46
C THR A 2 -20.91 -6.31 -8.63
N ASN A 3 -20.35 -5.68 -7.59
CA ASN A 3 -19.02 -5.07 -7.60
C ASN A 3 -17.95 -6.02 -8.18
N GLN A 4 -18.02 -7.32 -7.90
CA GLN A 4 -17.09 -8.33 -8.46
C GLN A 4 -17.10 -8.43 -9.99
N LEU A 5 -18.25 -8.26 -10.64
CA LEU A 5 -18.33 -8.27 -12.11
C LEU A 5 -17.73 -7.00 -12.73
N LYS A 6 -17.90 -5.86 -12.05
CA LYS A 6 -17.33 -4.58 -12.47
C LYS A 6 -15.79 -4.59 -12.37
N TYR A 7 -15.26 -5.13 -11.27
CA TYR A 7 -13.81 -5.30 -11.08
C TYR A 7 -13.21 -6.30 -12.07
N GLY A 8 -13.91 -7.41 -12.36
CA GLY A 8 -13.46 -8.39 -13.33
C GLY A 8 -13.29 -7.82 -14.75
N ILE A 9 -14.19 -6.93 -15.17
CA ILE A 9 -14.11 -6.28 -16.49
C ILE A 9 -12.94 -5.29 -16.52
N ILE A 10 -12.81 -4.43 -15.50
CA ILE A 10 -11.72 -3.45 -15.40
C ILE A 10 -10.36 -4.15 -15.43
N ILE A 11 -10.20 -5.26 -14.70
CA ILE A 11 -8.93 -5.99 -14.63
C ILE A 11 -8.60 -6.68 -15.96
N ILE A 12 -9.61 -7.19 -16.69
CA ILE A 12 -9.40 -7.76 -18.02
C ILE A 12 -8.94 -6.69 -19.02
N GLU A 13 -9.48 -5.48 -18.91
CA GLU A 13 -9.04 -4.34 -19.72
C GLU A 13 -7.61 -3.93 -19.37
N ILE A 14 -7.28 -3.79 -18.08
CA ILE A 14 -5.92 -3.53 -17.62
C ILE A 14 -4.94 -4.57 -18.16
N ARG A 15 -5.25 -5.87 -18.02
CA ARG A 15 -4.39 -6.94 -18.53
C ARG A 15 -4.19 -6.88 -20.04
N LYS A 16 -5.21 -6.56 -20.81
CA LYS A 16 -5.09 -6.40 -22.26
C LYS A 16 -4.19 -5.23 -22.61
N GLU A 17 -4.41 -4.08 -21.99
CA GLU A 17 -3.63 -2.87 -22.26
C GLU A 17 -2.19 -3.02 -21.78
N VAL A 18 -1.94 -3.59 -20.59
CA VAL A 18 -0.59 -3.89 -20.09
C VAL A 18 0.13 -4.91 -20.99
N ASN A 19 -0.56 -5.92 -21.53
CA ASN A 19 0.06 -6.88 -22.46
C ASN A 19 0.30 -6.32 -23.87
N GLU A 20 -0.53 -5.38 -24.32
CA GLU A 20 -0.37 -4.72 -25.62
C GLU A 20 0.68 -3.59 -25.58
N MET A 21 0.87 -2.98 -24.41
CA MET A 21 1.83 -1.91 -24.16
C MET A 21 2.96 -2.42 -23.27
N LYS A 22 3.90 -3.16 -23.84
CA LYS A 22 5.08 -3.74 -23.14
C LYS A 22 5.95 -2.74 -22.36
N ASP A 23 5.63 -1.44 -22.40
CA ASP A 23 6.35 -0.34 -21.76
C ASP A 23 5.52 0.38 -20.68
N LEU A 24 4.33 -0.10 -20.30
CA LEU A 24 3.56 0.49 -19.20
C LEU A 24 4.20 0.12 -17.86
N ASN A 25 4.89 1.08 -17.27
CA ASN A 25 5.39 1.00 -15.90
C ASN A 25 4.25 1.15 -14.88
N VAL A 26 3.39 0.14 -14.75
CA VAL A 26 2.30 0.17 -13.75
C VAL A 26 2.86 -0.05 -12.37
N THR A 27 2.55 0.87 -11.45
CA THR A 27 2.94 0.79 -10.05
C THR A 27 1.76 0.31 -9.19
N ILE A 28 2.00 -0.68 -8.34
CA ILE A 28 1.05 -1.13 -7.32
C ILE A 28 1.49 -0.54 -5.99
N ASN A 29 0.71 0.43 -5.51
CA ASN A 29 0.98 1.16 -4.28
C ASN A 29 0.18 0.57 -3.13
N PHE A 30 0.82 0.39 -1.99
CA PHE A 30 0.18 -0.04 -0.75
C PHE A 30 0.32 1.06 0.30
N ASP A 31 -0.77 1.47 0.92
CA ASP A 31 -0.66 2.08 2.25
C ASP A 31 -0.21 1.03 3.27
N MET A 32 0.28 1.48 4.43
CA MET A 32 0.72 0.57 5.49
C MET A 32 -0.31 0.43 6.60
N ASP A 33 -0.65 1.55 7.23
CA ASP A 33 -1.43 1.59 8.47
C ASP A 33 -2.91 1.29 8.17
N GLY A 34 -3.45 0.22 8.74
CA GLY A 34 -4.80 -0.23 8.40
C GLY A 34 -4.92 -0.99 7.07
N THR A 35 -3.84 -1.07 6.28
CA THR A 35 -3.82 -1.74 4.97
C THR A 35 -3.04 -3.04 4.98
N ILE A 36 -1.74 -3.02 5.24
CA ILE A 36 -0.91 -4.22 5.38
C ILE A 36 -0.46 -4.46 6.83
N ALA A 37 -0.39 -3.42 7.64
CA ALA A 37 -0.06 -3.44 9.05
C ALA A 37 -1.26 -2.99 9.88
N ASP A 38 -1.67 -3.78 10.87
CA ASP A 38 -2.78 -3.49 11.77
C ASP A 38 -2.36 -2.53 12.89
N LEU A 39 -2.07 -1.28 12.51
CA LEU A 39 -1.74 -0.23 13.48
C LEU A 39 -2.87 -0.04 14.51
N TYR A 40 -4.10 -0.06 14.03
CA TYR A 40 -5.30 0.23 14.84
C TYR A 40 -5.66 -0.90 15.79
N GLY A 41 -5.19 -2.12 15.53
CA GLY A 41 -5.31 -3.27 16.43
C GLY A 41 -4.29 -3.28 17.57
N VAL A 42 -3.29 -2.40 17.57
CA VAL A 42 -2.33 -2.29 18.67
C VAL A 42 -2.99 -1.62 19.87
N GLU A 43 -2.90 -2.25 21.05
CA GLU A 43 -3.45 -1.69 22.28
C GLU A 43 -2.83 -0.32 22.57
N ASN A 44 -3.67 0.67 22.87
CA ASN A 44 -3.26 2.06 23.14
C ASN A 44 -2.49 2.74 21.99
N TRP A 45 -2.65 2.31 20.74
CA TRP A 45 -1.94 2.89 19.62
C TRP A 45 -2.07 4.43 19.54
N LEU A 46 -3.30 4.96 19.68
CA LEU A 46 -3.53 6.41 19.55
C LEU A 46 -2.90 7.24 20.68
N PRO A 47 -3.05 6.90 21.99
CA PRO A 47 -2.30 7.56 23.06
C PRO A 47 -0.78 7.52 22.85
N MET A 48 -0.22 6.42 22.35
CA MET A 48 1.21 6.28 22.08
C MET A 48 1.65 7.22 20.95
N LEU A 49 0.91 7.28 19.85
CA LEU A 49 1.20 8.22 18.76
C LEU A 49 1.15 9.68 19.23
N VAL A 50 0.15 10.04 20.04
CA VAL A 50 0.03 11.38 20.62
C VAL A 50 1.21 11.69 21.55
N ALA A 51 1.76 10.69 22.21
CA ALA A 51 2.97 10.81 23.05
C ALA A 51 4.30 10.78 22.25
N HIS A 52 4.23 10.74 20.92
CA HIS A 52 5.37 10.57 20.01
C HIS A 52 6.16 9.28 20.27
N ASP A 53 5.44 8.17 20.52
CA ASP A 53 5.98 6.83 20.67
C ASP A 53 5.73 6.04 19.37
N GLU A 54 6.79 5.61 18.69
CA GLU A 54 6.75 4.87 17.44
C GLU A 54 6.48 3.36 17.61
N THR A 55 6.42 2.89 18.86
CA THR A 55 6.21 1.47 19.17
C THR A 55 5.05 0.83 18.39
N PRO A 56 3.87 1.47 18.25
CA PRO A 56 2.76 0.89 17.50
C PRO A 56 3.12 0.53 16.05
N TYR A 57 3.92 1.34 15.36
CA TYR A 57 4.37 1.05 14.00
C TYR A 57 5.32 -0.16 13.94
N THR A 58 6.12 -0.36 14.99
CA THR A 58 7.08 -1.48 15.07
C THR A 58 6.40 -2.81 15.36
N ILE A 59 5.36 -2.81 16.22
CA ILE A 59 4.72 -4.04 16.73
C ILE A 59 3.41 -4.39 16.03
N ALA A 60 2.89 -3.53 15.14
CA ALA A 60 1.65 -3.78 14.42
C ALA A 60 1.64 -5.17 13.78
N PRO A 61 0.64 -6.02 14.05
CA PRO A 61 0.55 -7.31 13.39
C PRO A 61 0.18 -7.13 11.90
N PRO A 62 0.50 -8.10 11.03
CA PRO A 62 0.06 -8.03 9.64
C PRO A 62 -1.46 -8.24 9.51
N LEU A 63 -2.12 -7.43 8.68
CA LEU A 63 -3.52 -7.58 8.30
C LEU A 63 -3.74 -8.66 7.23
N VAL A 64 -2.71 -9.00 6.46
CA VAL A 64 -2.78 -9.93 5.34
C VAL A 64 -1.85 -11.13 5.55
N ARG A 65 -2.10 -12.24 4.83
CA ARG A 65 -1.19 -13.40 4.85
C ARG A 65 0.09 -13.09 4.10
N LEU A 66 1.12 -12.64 4.84
CA LEU A 66 2.38 -12.12 4.27
C LEU A 66 3.08 -13.08 3.31
N CYS A 67 3.13 -14.40 3.61
CA CYS A 67 3.77 -15.36 2.72
C CYS A 67 3.04 -15.49 1.37
N THR A 68 1.73 -15.28 1.35
CA THR A 68 0.95 -15.27 0.11
C THR A 68 1.12 -13.94 -0.61
N LEU A 69 1.04 -12.81 0.10
CA LEU A 69 1.30 -11.49 -0.45
C LEU A 69 2.69 -11.43 -1.11
N ALA A 70 3.75 -11.80 -0.38
CA ALA A 70 5.10 -11.77 -0.92
C ALA A 70 5.27 -12.59 -2.21
N ARG A 71 4.66 -13.80 -2.29
CA ARG A 71 4.70 -14.61 -3.53
C ARG A 71 4.01 -13.93 -4.69
N MET A 72 2.88 -13.26 -4.44
CA MET A 72 2.15 -12.54 -5.48
C MET A 72 2.93 -11.33 -5.96
N LEU A 73 3.45 -10.51 -5.04
CA LEU A 73 4.25 -9.34 -5.37
C LEU A 73 5.49 -9.73 -6.17
N ASN A 74 6.23 -10.75 -5.71
CA ASN A 74 7.40 -11.26 -6.42
C ASN A 74 7.06 -11.83 -7.82
N LYS A 75 5.85 -12.38 -8.02
CA LYS A 75 5.37 -12.80 -9.35
C LYS A 75 5.14 -11.57 -10.22
N LEU A 76 4.38 -10.59 -9.73
CA LEU A 76 4.04 -9.38 -10.47
C LEU A 76 5.26 -8.56 -10.86
N GLN A 77 6.27 -8.47 -9.98
CA GLN A 77 7.55 -7.83 -10.33
C GLN A 77 8.27 -8.52 -11.50
N ARG A 78 8.25 -9.86 -11.55
CA ARG A 78 8.81 -10.60 -12.71
C ARG A 78 8.01 -10.39 -13.99
N GLU A 79 6.75 -9.99 -13.86
CA GLU A 79 5.85 -9.65 -14.97
C GLU A 79 5.94 -8.16 -15.37
N GLY A 80 6.79 -7.38 -14.67
CA GLY A 80 7.09 -5.99 -15.02
C GLY A 80 6.35 -4.93 -14.21
N TYR A 81 5.54 -5.32 -13.21
CA TYR A 81 4.92 -4.36 -12.30
C TYR A 81 5.95 -3.80 -11.31
N LYS A 82 5.86 -2.52 -11.00
CA LYS A 82 6.55 -1.91 -9.87
C LYS A 82 5.72 -2.07 -8.60
N ILE A 83 6.38 -2.27 -7.47
CA ILE A 83 5.73 -2.41 -6.16
C ILE A 83 6.22 -1.28 -5.26
N ALA A 84 5.29 -0.53 -4.70
CA ALA A 84 5.60 0.63 -3.88
C ALA A 84 4.80 0.68 -2.57
N VAL A 85 5.36 1.35 -1.58
CA VAL A 85 4.65 1.80 -0.38
C VAL A 85 4.38 3.29 -0.51
N LEU A 86 3.16 3.72 -0.13
CA LEU A 86 2.76 5.11 -0.05
C LEU A 86 1.96 5.33 1.24
N SER A 87 2.64 5.72 2.30
CA SER A 87 2.05 5.81 3.65
C SER A 87 2.33 7.15 4.30
N TRP A 88 1.44 7.60 5.16
CA TRP A 88 1.58 8.85 5.90
C TRP A 88 2.40 8.66 7.18
N LEU A 89 3.09 9.73 7.57
CA LEU A 89 3.62 9.93 8.91
C LEU A 89 2.48 10.21 9.91
N ALA A 90 2.82 10.22 11.20
CA ALA A 90 1.85 10.52 12.24
C ALA A 90 1.34 11.96 12.15
N LYS A 91 0.04 12.15 12.44
CA LYS A 91 -0.55 13.49 12.51
C LYS A 91 0.04 14.29 13.66
N GLY A 92 0.45 15.55 13.39
CA GLY A 92 0.96 16.46 14.42
C GLY A 92 2.36 16.08 14.94
N SER A 93 3.12 15.34 14.13
CA SER A 93 4.50 14.95 14.42
C SER A 93 5.50 16.12 14.32
N ASN A 94 6.73 15.86 14.69
CA ASN A 94 7.88 16.72 14.46
C ASN A 94 8.99 15.93 13.74
N ALA A 95 10.02 16.61 13.25
CA ALA A 95 11.07 16.00 12.44
C ALA A 95 11.78 14.81 13.13
N GLU A 96 11.99 14.87 14.46
CA GLU A 96 12.61 13.79 15.22
C GLU A 96 11.70 12.56 15.30
N TYR A 97 10.40 12.77 15.51
CA TYR A 97 9.43 11.68 15.54
C TYR A 97 9.18 11.12 14.14
N ASP A 98 9.16 11.96 13.12
CA ASP A 98 9.03 11.54 11.71
C ASP A 98 10.16 10.59 11.30
N GLU A 99 11.39 10.86 11.72
CA GLU A 99 12.52 9.96 11.47
C GLU A 99 12.33 8.61 12.16
N ARG A 100 11.88 8.59 13.43
CA ARG A 100 11.61 7.34 14.16
C ARG A 100 10.47 6.55 13.54
N VAL A 101 9.37 7.21 13.16
CA VAL A 101 8.23 6.56 12.47
C VAL A 101 8.66 5.99 11.12
N THR A 102 9.44 6.74 10.35
CA THR A 102 9.99 6.28 9.06
C THR A 102 10.82 5.01 9.26
N ASN A 103 11.75 5.03 10.21
CA ASN A 103 12.59 3.88 10.52
C ASN A 103 11.76 2.67 10.99
N ALA A 104 10.78 2.87 11.86
CA ALA A 104 9.90 1.82 12.35
C ALA A 104 9.11 1.15 11.20
N LYS A 105 8.57 1.93 10.28
CA LYS A 105 7.86 1.41 9.09
C LYS A 105 8.79 0.65 8.16
N MET A 106 9.99 1.15 7.91
CA MET A 106 10.99 0.46 7.09
C MET A 106 11.46 -0.85 7.72
N GLU A 107 11.70 -0.86 9.03
CA GLU A 107 12.04 -2.07 9.79
C GLU A 107 10.90 -3.09 9.75
N TRP A 108 9.65 -2.63 9.86
CA TRP A 108 8.48 -3.48 9.72
C TRP A 108 8.44 -4.19 8.35
N LEU A 109 8.64 -3.43 7.27
CA LEU A 109 8.69 -3.99 5.91
C LEU A 109 9.85 -5.00 5.76
N ALA A 110 11.03 -4.67 6.24
CA ALA A 110 12.21 -5.53 6.17
C ALA A 110 12.01 -6.83 6.97
N LYS A 111 11.35 -6.76 8.12
CA LYS A 111 11.06 -7.91 8.99
C LYS A 111 9.98 -8.81 8.41
N HIS A 112 8.90 -8.23 7.90
CA HIS A 112 7.69 -8.95 7.53
C HIS A 112 7.61 -9.35 6.06
N LEU A 113 8.26 -8.60 5.18
CA LEU A 113 8.29 -8.82 3.73
C LEU A 113 9.72 -8.78 3.15
N PRO A 114 10.68 -9.52 3.76
CA PRO A 114 12.11 -9.43 3.41
C PRO A 114 12.44 -9.88 1.98
N SER A 115 11.54 -10.62 1.33
CA SER A 115 11.74 -11.10 -0.04
C SER A 115 11.12 -10.20 -1.10
N VAL A 116 10.40 -9.15 -0.71
CA VAL A 116 9.79 -8.18 -1.63
C VAL A 116 10.80 -7.08 -1.91
N HIS A 117 11.05 -6.83 -3.18
CA HIS A 117 11.78 -5.63 -3.59
C HIS A 117 10.78 -4.47 -3.71
N TRP A 118 11.02 -3.41 -2.96
CA TRP A 118 10.20 -2.20 -3.05
C TRP A 118 10.86 -1.24 -4.02
N ASP A 119 10.22 -0.98 -5.17
CA ASP A 119 10.71 -0.02 -6.16
C ASP A 119 10.71 1.41 -5.60
N ASN A 120 9.71 1.74 -4.76
CA ASN A 120 9.64 2.99 -4.00
C ASN A 120 9.04 2.73 -2.61
N ILE A 121 9.57 3.44 -1.60
CA ILE A 121 8.98 3.53 -0.26
C ILE A 121 8.79 5.02 0.05
N ASN A 122 7.55 5.49 -0.11
CA ASN A 122 7.16 6.87 0.11
C ASN A 122 6.45 6.97 1.46
N ILE A 123 7.17 7.40 2.48
CA ILE A 123 6.61 7.74 3.80
C ILE A 123 6.58 9.26 3.87
N VAL A 124 5.39 9.82 3.76
CA VAL A 124 5.19 11.26 3.52
C VAL A 124 4.42 11.91 4.66
N GLU A 125 4.49 13.23 4.75
CA GLU A 125 3.79 14.01 5.78
C GLU A 125 2.29 13.68 5.78
N TYR A 126 1.70 13.62 6.98
CA TYR A 126 0.27 13.35 7.16
C TYR A 126 -0.59 14.34 6.35
N GLY A 127 -1.49 13.79 5.54
CA GLY A 127 -2.39 14.58 4.70
C GLY A 127 -1.81 15.00 3.34
N THR A 128 -0.58 14.60 3.02
CA THR A 128 -0.04 14.75 1.66
C THR A 128 -0.99 14.04 0.68
N PRO A 129 -1.48 14.72 -0.37
CA PRO A 129 -2.36 14.12 -1.35
C PRO A 129 -1.70 12.93 -2.04
N LYS A 130 -2.26 11.72 -1.83
CA LYS A 130 -1.68 10.48 -2.39
C LYS A 130 -1.80 10.42 -3.91
N GLU A 131 -2.81 11.07 -4.49
CA GLU A 131 -3.00 11.19 -5.93
C GLU A 131 -1.83 11.84 -6.67
N ASN A 132 -0.99 12.61 -5.98
CA ASN A 132 0.23 13.18 -6.57
C ASN A 132 1.30 12.13 -6.92
N PHE A 133 1.17 10.91 -6.42
CA PHE A 133 2.06 9.78 -6.67
C PHE A 133 1.54 8.83 -7.75
N CYS A 134 0.38 9.12 -8.32
CA CYS A 134 -0.19 8.38 -9.44
C CYS A 134 0.46 8.86 -10.74
N GLU A 135 1.30 8.04 -11.34
CA GLU A 135 2.02 8.39 -12.58
C GLU A 135 1.23 8.04 -13.84
N THR A 136 0.39 6.98 -13.75
CA THR A 136 -0.40 6.51 -14.88
C THR A 136 -1.85 6.20 -14.45
N PRO A 137 -2.83 6.25 -15.35
CA PRO A 137 -4.22 5.88 -15.03
C PRO A 137 -4.39 4.39 -14.70
N PHE A 138 -3.34 3.57 -14.85
CA PHE A 138 -3.34 2.15 -14.55
C PHE A 138 -2.67 1.84 -13.21
N ASP A 139 -2.06 2.83 -12.55
CA ASP A 139 -1.46 2.65 -11.24
C ASP A 139 -2.53 2.26 -10.22
N ILE A 140 -2.19 1.28 -9.41
CA ILE A 140 -3.11 0.70 -8.43
C ILE A 140 -2.76 1.23 -7.04
N LEU A 141 -3.78 1.60 -6.27
CA LEU A 141 -3.66 1.92 -4.85
C LEU A 141 -4.52 0.97 -4.02
N PHE A 142 -3.92 0.40 -2.98
CA PHE A 142 -4.62 -0.25 -1.87
C PHE A 142 -4.50 0.64 -0.64
N ASP A 143 -5.65 1.07 -0.09
CA ASP A 143 -5.71 2.03 1.01
C ASP A 143 -7.00 1.79 1.80
N ASP A 144 -6.97 1.83 3.14
CA ASP A 144 -8.15 1.68 3.98
C ASP A 144 -9.02 2.94 4.00
N GLU A 145 -8.43 4.13 3.75
CA GLU A 145 -9.17 5.39 3.72
C GLU A 145 -9.93 5.59 2.39
N GLU A 146 -11.25 5.61 2.43
CA GLU A 146 -12.13 5.86 1.28
C GLU A 146 -11.77 7.15 0.54
N LYS A 147 -11.45 8.22 1.27
CA LYS A 147 -11.07 9.51 0.68
C LYS A 147 -9.82 9.41 -0.21
N ASN A 148 -8.83 8.63 0.20
CA ASN A 148 -7.62 8.43 -0.61
C ASN A 148 -7.95 7.66 -1.88
N ARG A 149 -8.81 6.63 -1.77
CA ARG A 149 -9.27 5.85 -2.92
C ARG A 149 -10.09 6.66 -3.92
N GLU A 150 -10.99 7.54 -3.42
CA GLU A 150 -11.81 8.41 -4.26
C GLU A 150 -10.99 9.47 -5.02
N ASN A 151 -9.92 9.97 -4.40
CA ASN A 151 -9.05 10.99 -5.01
C ASN A 151 -7.97 10.41 -5.91
N TRP A 152 -7.71 9.10 -5.86
CA TRP A 152 -6.66 8.46 -6.65
C TRP A 152 -6.95 8.58 -8.16
N ASN A 153 -6.00 9.08 -8.93
CA ASN A 153 -6.15 9.28 -10.39
C ASN A 153 -6.01 7.99 -11.23
N GLY A 154 -5.67 6.87 -10.59
CA GLY A 154 -5.59 5.55 -11.18
C GLY A 154 -6.74 4.65 -10.73
N ILE A 155 -6.42 3.43 -10.32
CA ILE A 155 -7.38 2.41 -9.91
C ILE A 155 -7.16 2.12 -8.43
N ALA A 156 -8.17 2.33 -7.59
CA ALA A 156 -8.04 2.13 -6.15
C ALA A 156 -9.00 1.07 -5.62
N PHE A 157 -8.53 0.32 -4.62
CA PHE A 157 -9.25 -0.78 -3.99
C PHE A 157 -9.17 -0.69 -2.47
N ASP A 158 -10.18 -1.25 -1.82
CA ASP A 158 -10.20 -1.47 -0.38
C ASP A 158 -9.23 -2.60 0.02
N VAL A 159 -8.85 -2.62 1.29
CA VAL A 159 -7.93 -3.62 1.85
C VAL A 159 -8.44 -5.05 1.73
N ASP A 160 -9.75 -5.23 1.82
CA ASP A 160 -10.40 -6.54 1.68
C ASP A 160 -10.23 -7.14 0.27
N ASP A 161 -9.96 -6.30 -0.72
CA ASP A 161 -9.81 -6.70 -2.13
C ASP A 161 -8.38 -7.08 -2.50
N ILE A 162 -7.35 -6.76 -1.68
CA ILE A 162 -5.92 -6.98 -1.97
C ILE A 162 -5.68 -8.35 -2.59
N MET A 163 -6.06 -9.40 -1.85
CA MET A 163 -5.73 -10.79 -2.26
C MET A 163 -6.52 -11.24 -3.49
N GLY A 164 -7.73 -10.72 -3.66
CA GLY A 164 -8.57 -10.98 -4.83
C GLY A 164 -8.00 -10.35 -6.10
N ILE A 165 -7.69 -9.05 -6.02
CA ILE A 165 -7.15 -8.26 -7.13
C ILE A 165 -5.78 -8.78 -7.58
N LEU A 166 -4.83 -8.96 -6.65
CA LEU A 166 -3.49 -9.46 -6.99
C LEU A 166 -3.49 -10.85 -7.62
N LYS A 167 -4.51 -11.68 -7.40
CA LYS A 167 -4.66 -12.98 -8.09
C LYS A 167 -5.07 -12.83 -9.54
N THR A 168 -5.76 -11.75 -9.86
CA THR A 168 -6.30 -11.52 -11.20
C THR A 168 -5.32 -10.78 -12.10
N LEU A 169 -4.34 -10.10 -11.51
CA LEU A 169 -3.15 -9.56 -12.20
C LEU A 169 -2.15 -10.67 -12.53
#